data_c862cdfcd8de0b4218843af60c29908d
#
_entry.id   c862cdfcd8de0b4218843af60c29908d
#
_cell.length_a   1.000
_cell.length_b   1.000
_cell.length_c   1.000
_cell.angle_alpha   90.00
_cell.angle_beta   90.00
_cell.angle_gamma   90.00
#
_symmetry.space_group_name_H-M   'P 1'
#
loop_
_entity.id
_entity.type
_entity.pdbx_description
1 polymer ?
#
loop_
_entity_poly.entity_id
_entity_poly.type
_entity_poly.pdbx_seq_one_letter_code
_entity_poly.pdbx_strand_id
1 'polypeptide(L)'
;MLFRSAYDILGNPTGEAFWASAVWGKGTRVAVQPINHDRKPAKAVWRGTNAIPSWSWKGCEGKKATVEVYTDAVRVELLLNESVVAKGKVRNCRAIVKVKYQPGTLTAVAYDAGGREIGRDTLQTAKDANLIIRAEEASARPGGMVFFRVLVADDNGIVESNDDRKVTVTVENGELLGFGSANPRTEERFTDGNYTTYYGHSLVAVRAGESGSVRITADDGKKQAVLELPILSSEKENET
;
A
#
# COMPACT_ATOMS: atom_id res chain seq x y z
N MET A 1 14.42 8.51 -14.65
CA MET A 1 15.05 7.26 -14.17
C MET A 1 13.95 6.43 -13.54
N LEU A 2 13.54 5.32 -14.12
CA LEU A 2 12.48 4.45 -13.55
C LEU A 2 13.20 3.42 -12.68
N PHE A 3 13.00 3.52 -11.37
CA PHE A 3 13.60 2.58 -10.42
C PHE A 3 13.08 1.17 -10.66
N ARG A 4 13.97 0.23 -10.87
CA ARG A 4 13.74 -1.21 -10.72
C ARG A 4 13.73 -1.52 -9.24
N SER A 5 12.58 -1.47 -8.62
CA SER A 5 12.50 -1.85 -7.22
C SER A 5 11.31 -2.77 -7.02
N ALA A 6 11.54 -3.84 -6.27
CA ALA A 6 10.49 -4.69 -5.75
C ALA A 6 9.55 -3.93 -4.79
N TYR A 7 10.04 -2.80 -4.28
CA TYR A 7 9.31 -1.87 -3.42
C TYR A 7 9.27 -0.49 -4.07
N ASP A 8 8.27 0.32 -3.78
CA ASP A 8 8.26 1.73 -4.12
C ASP A 8 9.18 2.54 -3.19
N ILE A 9 9.31 3.86 -3.43
CA ILE A 9 10.18 4.73 -2.62
C ILE A 9 9.69 4.89 -1.16
N LEU A 10 8.46 4.52 -0.86
CA LEU A 10 7.89 4.53 0.49
C LEU A 10 7.95 3.15 1.16
N GLY A 11 8.61 2.16 0.54
CA GLY A 11 8.72 0.82 1.06
C GLY A 11 7.50 -0.07 0.86
N ASN A 12 6.51 0.33 0.05
CA ASN A 12 5.36 -0.52 -0.24
C ASN A 12 5.75 -1.61 -1.26
N PRO A 13 5.39 -2.90 -1.00
CA PRO A 13 5.70 -3.98 -1.93
C PRO A 13 4.90 -3.85 -3.22
N THR A 14 5.53 -4.19 -4.33
CA THR A 14 4.89 -4.30 -5.64
C THR A 14 4.74 -5.76 -6.06
N GLY A 15 4.06 -6.03 -7.16
CA GLY A 15 3.98 -7.38 -7.72
C GLY A 15 5.35 -8.02 -7.99
N GLU A 16 6.40 -7.22 -8.22
CA GLU A 16 7.77 -7.78 -8.38
C GLU A 16 8.33 -8.33 -7.08
N ALA A 17 8.05 -7.69 -5.92
CA ALA A 17 8.42 -8.23 -4.62
C ALA A 17 7.76 -9.59 -4.37
N PHE A 18 6.48 -9.69 -4.70
CA PHE A 18 5.72 -10.91 -4.55
C PHE A 18 6.19 -12.01 -5.52
N TRP A 19 6.55 -11.64 -6.74
CA TRP A 19 7.09 -12.59 -7.71
C TRP A 19 8.43 -13.14 -7.25
N ALA A 20 9.33 -12.29 -6.82
CA ALA A 20 10.60 -12.73 -6.23
C ALA A 20 10.37 -13.65 -5.02
N SER A 21 9.44 -13.30 -4.11
CA SER A 21 9.07 -14.13 -2.96
C SER A 21 8.57 -15.52 -3.38
N ALA A 22 7.71 -15.61 -4.41
CA ALA A 22 7.18 -16.87 -4.92
C ALA A 22 8.26 -17.77 -5.54
N VAL A 23 9.25 -17.19 -6.24
CA VAL A 23 10.42 -17.91 -6.78
C VAL A 23 11.23 -18.60 -5.68
N TRP A 24 11.27 -18.00 -4.48
CA TRP A 24 11.94 -18.56 -3.31
C TRP A 24 11.02 -19.43 -2.42
N GLY A 25 9.84 -19.81 -2.92
CA GLY A 25 8.89 -20.66 -2.19
C GLY A 25 8.29 -20.01 -0.95
N LYS A 26 8.21 -18.67 -0.89
CA LYS A 26 7.71 -17.93 0.27
C LYS A 26 6.22 -17.54 0.14
N GLY A 27 5.38 -18.56 -0.02
CA GLY A 27 3.93 -18.45 0.08
C GLY A 27 3.24 -17.92 -1.19
N THR A 28 1.94 -17.70 -1.06
CA THR A 28 1.07 -17.18 -2.12
C THR A 28 0.76 -15.72 -1.86
N ARG A 29 0.83 -14.88 -2.91
CA ARG A 29 0.48 -13.47 -2.85
C ARG A 29 -0.39 -13.07 -4.05
N VAL A 30 -1.33 -12.16 -3.82
CA VAL A 30 -2.19 -11.61 -4.86
C VAL A 30 -1.98 -10.11 -5.02
N ALA A 31 -1.93 -9.65 -6.26
CA ALA A 31 -1.88 -8.24 -6.59
C ALA A 31 -2.72 -7.96 -7.85
N VAL A 32 -3.06 -6.72 -8.07
CA VAL A 32 -3.95 -6.29 -9.16
C VAL A 32 -3.29 -5.19 -9.95
N GLN A 33 -3.33 -5.29 -11.27
CA GLN A 33 -2.93 -4.20 -12.14
C GLN A 33 -3.89 -3.02 -11.93
N PRO A 34 -3.40 -1.78 -11.85
CA PRO A 34 -4.27 -0.61 -11.70
C PRO A 34 -5.41 -0.61 -12.72
N ILE A 35 -6.65 -0.54 -12.22
CA ILE A 35 -7.87 -0.64 -13.05
C ILE A 35 -8.23 0.72 -13.65
N ASN A 36 -7.82 1.82 -13.02
CA ASN A 36 -8.09 3.16 -13.50
C ASN A 36 -7.33 3.44 -14.80
N HIS A 37 -8.08 3.57 -15.91
CA HIS A 37 -7.52 3.79 -17.24
C HIS A 37 -6.98 5.21 -17.48
N ASP A 38 -7.36 6.18 -16.65
CA ASP A 38 -6.87 7.56 -16.75
C ASP A 38 -5.39 7.65 -16.31
N ARG A 39 -4.95 6.70 -15.52
CA ARG A 39 -3.54 6.46 -15.19
C ARG A 39 -2.98 5.42 -16.14
N LYS A 40 -2.62 5.82 -17.36
CA LYS A 40 -1.90 4.91 -18.25
C LYS A 40 -0.60 4.46 -17.54
N PRO A 41 -0.47 3.18 -17.18
CA PRO A 41 0.79 2.71 -16.62
C PRO A 41 1.88 3.02 -17.64
N ALA A 42 2.97 3.63 -17.19
CA ALA A 42 4.14 3.73 -18.04
C ALA A 42 4.53 2.29 -18.42
N LYS A 43 4.55 1.99 -19.71
CA LYS A 43 5.24 0.80 -20.20
C LYS A 43 6.71 0.96 -19.84
N ALA A 44 7.05 0.59 -18.62
CA ALA A 44 8.45 0.51 -18.24
C ALA A 44 9.02 -0.73 -18.91
N VAL A 45 9.93 -0.54 -19.83
CA VAL A 45 10.68 -1.61 -20.54
C VAL A 45 11.34 -2.59 -19.57
N TRP A 46 11.40 -2.23 -18.29
CA TRP A 46 12.18 -2.90 -17.25
C TRP A 46 11.36 -3.48 -16.09
N ARG A 47 10.03 -3.26 -16.04
CA ARG A 47 9.15 -3.86 -15.03
C ARG A 47 8.40 -5.05 -15.62
N GLY A 48 8.46 -6.19 -14.95
CA GLY A 48 7.67 -7.36 -15.29
C GLY A 48 6.18 -7.18 -14.96
N THR A 49 5.85 -6.28 -14.03
CA THR A 49 4.48 -5.98 -13.62
C THR A 49 4.34 -4.59 -12.98
N ASN A 50 3.12 -4.02 -13.05
CA ASN A 50 2.70 -2.83 -12.30
C ASN A 50 1.63 -3.17 -11.24
N ALA A 51 1.41 -4.45 -10.96
CA ALA A 51 0.41 -4.87 -9.99
C ALA A 51 0.78 -4.41 -8.58
N ILE A 52 -0.24 -4.00 -7.83
CA ILE A 52 -0.16 -3.58 -6.43
C ILE A 52 -1.12 -4.42 -5.58
N PRO A 53 -0.85 -4.61 -4.28
CA PRO A 53 -1.70 -5.42 -3.38
C PRO A 53 -2.97 -4.67 -2.98
N SER A 54 -3.87 -4.43 -3.93
CA SER A 54 -5.13 -3.74 -3.68
C SER A 54 -6.29 -4.33 -4.47
N TRP A 55 -7.42 -4.49 -3.80
CA TRP A 55 -8.74 -4.76 -4.38
C TRP A 55 -9.74 -3.65 -4.00
N SER A 56 -9.27 -2.40 -3.92
CA SER A 56 -10.08 -1.22 -3.62
C SER A 56 -9.89 -0.18 -4.72
N TRP A 57 -10.89 -0.07 -5.60
CA TRP A 57 -10.87 0.71 -6.83
C TRP A 57 -12.23 1.37 -7.05
N LYS A 58 -12.62 2.28 -6.17
CA LYS A 58 -13.89 3.01 -6.20
C LYS A 58 -14.12 3.65 -7.58
N GLY A 59 -15.31 3.47 -8.15
CA GLY A 59 -15.67 3.97 -9.46
C GLY A 59 -15.16 3.13 -10.64
N CYS A 60 -14.57 1.96 -10.36
CA CYS A 60 -14.13 1.00 -11.38
C CYS A 60 -15.02 -0.25 -11.47
N GLU A 61 -16.19 -0.23 -10.83
CA GLU A 61 -17.14 -1.35 -10.80
C GLU A 61 -17.52 -1.77 -12.22
N GLY A 62 -17.48 -3.09 -12.46
CA GLY A 62 -17.77 -3.68 -13.77
C GLY A 62 -16.62 -3.62 -14.79
N LYS A 63 -15.57 -2.81 -14.54
CA LYS A 63 -14.39 -2.76 -15.42
C LYS A 63 -13.59 -4.05 -15.33
N LYS A 64 -12.81 -4.33 -16.36
CA LYS A 64 -11.92 -5.50 -16.41
C LYS A 64 -10.71 -5.28 -15.52
N ALA A 65 -10.54 -6.14 -14.52
CA ALA A 65 -9.38 -6.22 -13.66
C ALA A 65 -8.44 -7.34 -14.13
N THR A 66 -7.13 -7.08 -14.11
CA THR A 66 -6.09 -8.09 -14.30
C THR A 66 -5.50 -8.40 -12.94
N VAL A 67 -5.75 -9.60 -12.45
CA VAL A 67 -5.26 -10.12 -11.17
C VAL A 67 -4.03 -10.97 -11.44
N GLU A 68 -2.98 -10.75 -10.70
CA GLU A 68 -1.76 -11.55 -10.72
C GLU A 68 -1.60 -12.27 -9.38
N VAL A 69 -1.44 -13.59 -9.45
CA VAL A 69 -1.18 -14.42 -8.27
C VAL A 69 0.23 -14.97 -8.38
N TYR A 70 1.02 -14.77 -7.36
CA TYR A 70 2.42 -15.17 -7.26
C TYR A 70 2.54 -16.33 -6.28
N THR A 71 2.99 -17.48 -6.77
CA THR A 71 3.04 -18.74 -6.01
C THR A 71 3.88 -19.77 -6.77
N ASP A 72 4.43 -20.72 -6.07
CA ASP A 72 5.09 -21.91 -6.63
C ASP A 72 4.12 -23.07 -6.94
N ALA A 73 2.83 -22.86 -6.75
CA ALA A 73 1.76 -23.80 -7.06
C ALA A 73 1.68 -24.14 -8.56
N VAL A 74 0.81 -25.10 -8.90
CA VAL A 74 0.52 -25.48 -10.30
C VAL A 74 -0.66 -24.70 -10.87
N ARG A 75 -1.67 -24.43 -10.04
CA ARG A 75 -2.90 -23.74 -10.42
C ARG A 75 -3.42 -22.88 -9.28
N VAL A 76 -4.23 -21.91 -9.64
CA VAL A 76 -4.92 -21.01 -8.68
C VAL A 76 -6.40 -20.92 -9.01
N GLU A 77 -7.19 -20.65 -7.97
CA GLU A 77 -8.58 -20.22 -8.07
C GLU A 77 -8.73 -18.83 -7.44
N LEU A 78 -9.49 -17.97 -8.09
CA LEU A 78 -9.89 -16.68 -7.54
C LEU A 78 -11.32 -16.78 -7.04
N LEU A 79 -11.53 -16.40 -5.80
CA LEU A 79 -12.83 -16.30 -5.17
C LEU A 79 -13.15 -14.82 -4.93
N LEU A 80 -14.36 -14.41 -5.24
CA LEU A 80 -14.90 -13.12 -4.86
C LEU A 80 -16.10 -13.40 -3.95
N ASN A 81 -16.02 -12.89 -2.70
CA ASN A 81 -17.01 -13.16 -1.67
C ASN A 81 -17.32 -14.67 -1.57
N GLU A 82 -16.25 -15.49 -1.46
CA GLU A 82 -16.29 -16.96 -1.34
C GLU A 82 -16.74 -17.72 -2.59
N SER A 83 -17.22 -17.04 -3.63
CA SER A 83 -17.62 -17.66 -4.89
C SER A 83 -16.47 -17.69 -5.89
N VAL A 84 -16.18 -18.87 -6.49
CA VAL A 84 -15.14 -19.00 -7.51
C VAL A 84 -15.54 -18.21 -8.76
N VAL A 85 -14.75 -17.18 -9.10
CA VAL A 85 -15.00 -16.32 -10.25
C VAL A 85 -14.05 -16.60 -11.42
N ALA A 86 -12.89 -17.20 -11.16
CA ALA A 86 -11.95 -17.58 -12.21
C ALA A 86 -10.93 -18.58 -11.71
N LYS A 87 -10.26 -19.27 -12.69
CA LYS A 87 -9.16 -20.21 -12.45
C LYS A 87 -7.98 -19.85 -13.35
N GLY A 88 -6.76 -20.09 -12.88
CA GLY A 88 -5.54 -19.81 -13.62
C GLY A 88 -4.50 -20.91 -13.48
N LYS A 89 -3.69 -21.12 -14.54
CA LYS A 89 -2.48 -21.95 -14.48
C LYS A 89 -1.30 -21.06 -14.10
N VAL A 90 -0.45 -21.57 -13.23
CA VAL A 90 0.80 -20.90 -12.83
C VAL A 90 1.88 -21.22 -13.86
N ARG A 91 2.61 -20.19 -14.27
CA ARG A 91 3.81 -20.29 -15.12
C ARG A 91 4.86 -19.33 -14.59
N ASN A 92 6.08 -19.81 -14.42
CA ASN A 92 7.17 -19.01 -13.85
C ASN A 92 6.76 -18.34 -12.51
N CYS A 93 6.15 -19.12 -11.60
CA CYS A 93 5.67 -18.65 -10.29
C CYS A 93 4.65 -17.51 -10.36
N ARG A 94 3.92 -17.35 -11.47
CA ARG A 94 2.88 -16.34 -11.65
C ARG A 94 1.69 -16.88 -12.45
N ALA A 95 0.48 -16.57 -12.01
CA ALA A 95 -0.75 -16.72 -12.78
C ALA A 95 -1.33 -15.33 -13.07
N ILE A 96 -1.80 -15.08 -14.29
CA ILE A 96 -2.45 -13.85 -14.71
C ILE A 96 -3.89 -14.19 -15.08
N VAL A 97 -4.84 -13.62 -14.35
CA VAL A 97 -6.27 -13.93 -14.49
C VAL A 97 -7.05 -12.62 -14.69
N LYS A 98 -8.04 -12.64 -15.56
CA LYS A 98 -8.89 -11.48 -15.84
C LYS A 98 -10.29 -11.73 -15.29
N VAL A 99 -10.77 -10.80 -14.47
CA VAL A 99 -12.11 -10.81 -13.87
C VAL A 99 -12.79 -9.47 -14.06
N LYS A 100 -14.10 -9.38 -13.81
CA LYS A 100 -14.77 -8.08 -13.65
C LYS A 100 -14.58 -7.62 -12.22
N TYR A 101 -14.15 -6.39 -12.04
CA TYR A 101 -14.04 -5.79 -10.72
C TYR A 101 -15.43 -5.59 -10.11
N GLN A 102 -15.59 -6.07 -8.90
CA GLN A 102 -16.71 -5.79 -8.01
C GLN A 102 -16.18 -5.65 -6.59
N PRO A 103 -16.70 -4.71 -5.79
CA PRO A 103 -16.34 -4.58 -4.39
C PRO A 103 -16.56 -5.86 -3.60
N GLY A 104 -15.71 -6.08 -2.60
CA GLY A 104 -15.80 -7.24 -1.72
C GLY A 104 -14.43 -7.80 -1.35
N THR A 105 -14.40 -9.08 -1.03
CA THR A 105 -13.21 -9.83 -0.64
C THR A 105 -12.74 -10.69 -1.79
N LEU A 106 -11.57 -10.40 -2.34
CA LEU A 106 -10.90 -11.22 -3.35
C LEU A 106 -9.89 -12.14 -2.69
N THR A 107 -10.08 -13.45 -2.80
CA THR A 107 -9.15 -14.46 -2.29
C THR A 107 -8.54 -15.25 -3.45
N ALA A 108 -7.22 -15.37 -3.47
CA ALA A 108 -6.50 -16.27 -4.33
C ALA A 108 -6.14 -17.54 -3.54
N VAL A 109 -6.53 -18.71 -4.05
CA VAL A 109 -6.20 -20.02 -3.47
C VAL A 109 -5.30 -20.76 -4.42
N ALA A 110 -4.18 -21.26 -3.92
CA ALA A 110 -3.14 -21.93 -4.69
C ALA A 110 -3.13 -23.43 -4.40
N TYR A 111 -2.99 -24.26 -5.45
CA TYR A 111 -3.06 -25.71 -5.36
C TYR A 111 -1.84 -26.40 -6.00
N ASP A 112 -1.38 -27.46 -5.36
CA ASP A 112 -0.35 -28.36 -5.90
C ASP A 112 -0.87 -29.27 -7.03
N ALA A 113 0.01 -30.12 -7.57
CA ALA A 113 -0.35 -31.06 -8.61
C ALA A 113 -1.36 -32.15 -8.16
N GLY A 114 -1.40 -32.45 -6.87
CA GLY A 114 -2.36 -33.38 -6.26
C GLY A 114 -3.71 -32.76 -5.98
N GLY A 115 -3.87 -31.44 -6.21
CA GLY A 115 -5.11 -30.70 -5.95
C GLY A 115 -5.28 -30.25 -4.50
N ARG A 116 -4.25 -30.39 -3.65
CA ARG A 116 -4.25 -29.91 -2.28
C ARG A 116 -3.96 -28.42 -2.27
N GLU A 117 -4.69 -27.66 -1.44
CA GLU A 117 -4.37 -26.27 -1.17
C GLU A 117 -3.03 -26.15 -0.45
N ILE A 118 -2.14 -25.28 -0.97
CA ILE A 118 -0.81 -25.02 -0.41
C ILE A 118 -0.62 -23.55 0.02
N GLY A 119 -1.58 -22.68 -0.27
CA GLY A 119 -1.54 -21.29 0.20
C GLY A 119 -2.72 -20.48 -0.29
N ARG A 120 -2.94 -19.37 0.42
CA ARG A 120 -3.94 -18.36 0.05
C ARG A 120 -3.50 -16.97 0.44
N ASP A 121 -4.05 -15.98 -0.26
CA ASP A 121 -3.90 -14.57 0.07
C ASP A 121 -5.20 -13.83 -0.25
N THR A 122 -5.49 -12.77 0.50
CA THR A 122 -6.78 -12.09 0.43
C THR A 122 -6.59 -10.57 0.39
N LEU A 123 -7.32 -9.91 -0.50
CA LEU A 123 -7.46 -8.47 -0.59
C LEU A 123 -8.91 -8.07 -0.38
N GLN A 124 -9.13 -6.91 0.21
CA GLN A 124 -10.47 -6.38 0.48
C GLN A 124 -10.67 -5.01 -0.15
N THR A 125 -11.91 -4.68 -0.43
CA THR A 125 -12.32 -3.33 -0.82
C THR A 125 -12.54 -2.49 0.43
N ALA A 126 -11.97 -1.30 0.46
CA ALA A 126 -12.24 -0.30 1.49
C ALA A 126 -13.73 0.07 1.48
N LYS A 127 -14.29 0.31 2.66
CA LYS A 127 -15.65 0.84 2.82
C LYS A 127 -15.62 2.37 2.65
N ASP A 128 -15.92 3.11 3.71
CA ASP A 128 -15.90 4.57 3.70
C ASP A 128 -14.48 5.09 3.98
N ALA A 129 -13.68 5.22 2.91
CA ALA A 129 -12.29 5.65 3.05
C ALA A 129 -12.19 7.13 3.43
N ASN A 130 -11.42 7.40 4.46
CA ASN A 130 -11.11 8.73 4.99
C ASN A 130 -9.60 8.92 5.09
N LEU A 131 -9.19 10.15 5.41
CA LEU A 131 -7.80 10.44 5.72
C LEU A 131 -7.48 9.85 7.11
N ILE A 132 -6.44 9.03 7.19
CA ILE A 132 -5.93 8.48 8.45
C ILE A 132 -4.41 8.67 8.54
N ILE A 133 -3.89 8.72 9.76
CA ILE A 133 -2.45 8.77 10.04
C ILE A 133 -2.06 7.54 10.84
N ARG A 134 -0.93 6.93 10.52
CA ARG A 134 -0.31 5.85 11.27
C ARG A 134 1.17 6.14 11.47
N ALA A 135 1.66 6.08 12.69
CA ALA A 135 3.08 6.09 12.96
C ALA A 135 3.69 4.71 12.63
N GLU A 136 4.92 4.69 12.14
CA GLU A 136 5.66 3.44 11.93
C GLU A 136 6.25 2.92 13.24
N GLU A 137 6.49 3.82 14.21
CA GLU A 137 6.99 3.51 15.55
C GLU A 137 5.93 3.79 16.61
N ALA A 138 6.04 3.14 17.76
CA ALA A 138 5.16 3.36 18.91
C ALA A 138 5.52 4.60 19.72
N SER A 139 6.75 5.10 19.59
CA SER A 139 7.28 6.28 20.28
C SER A 139 8.47 6.86 19.52
N ALA A 140 8.76 8.14 19.75
CA ALA A 140 9.92 8.83 19.23
C ALA A 140 11.05 8.85 20.27
N ARG A 141 12.32 8.94 19.83
CA ARG A 141 13.43 9.36 20.67
C ARG A 141 13.54 10.90 20.64
N PRO A 142 14.03 11.55 21.71
CA PRO A 142 14.35 12.96 21.69
C PRO A 142 15.23 13.33 20.49
N GLY A 143 14.82 14.32 19.68
CA GLY A 143 15.52 14.74 18.46
C GLY A 143 15.59 13.66 17.35
N GLY A 144 15.01 12.50 17.56
CA GLY A 144 15.03 11.38 16.62
C GLY A 144 14.12 11.58 15.41
N MET A 145 14.40 10.84 14.33
CA MET A 145 13.58 10.82 13.13
C MET A 145 12.48 9.76 13.27
N VAL A 146 11.24 10.15 12.93
CA VAL A 146 10.06 9.27 12.92
C VAL A 146 9.29 9.45 11.63
N PHE A 147 8.57 8.38 11.23
CA PHE A 147 7.80 8.35 10.01
C PHE A 147 6.33 8.13 10.29
N PHE A 148 5.49 8.87 9.54
CA PHE A 148 4.04 8.74 9.60
C PHE A 148 3.49 8.46 8.22
N ARG A 149 2.72 7.40 8.08
CA ARG A 149 1.94 7.14 6.87
C ARG A 149 0.65 7.94 6.92
N VAL A 150 0.41 8.73 5.89
CA VAL A 150 -0.86 9.40 5.65
C VAL A 150 -1.56 8.64 4.53
N LEU A 151 -2.73 8.08 4.84
CA LEU A 151 -3.42 7.12 3.98
C LEU A 151 -4.87 7.58 3.73
N VAL A 152 -5.37 7.27 2.55
CA VAL A 152 -6.81 7.30 2.26
C VAL A 152 -7.33 5.88 2.47
N ALA A 153 -7.90 5.59 3.64
CA ALA A 153 -8.26 4.24 4.04
C ALA A 153 -9.55 4.21 4.87
N ASP A 154 -10.16 3.04 4.98
CA ASP A 154 -11.29 2.82 5.89
C ASP A 154 -10.82 2.57 7.34
N ASP A 155 -11.78 2.42 8.26
CA ASP A 155 -11.51 2.20 9.69
C ASP A 155 -10.74 0.90 9.97
N ASN A 156 -10.79 -0.07 9.05
CA ASN A 156 -9.99 -1.29 9.11
C ASN A 156 -8.58 -1.11 8.53
N GLY A 157 -8.31 0.07 7.95
CA GLY A 157 -7.05 0.42 7.32
C GLY A 157 -6.88 -0.15 5.93
N ILE A 158 -7.95 -0.56 5.28
CA ILE A 158 -7.94 -0.93 3.87
C ILE A 158 -7.83 0.35 3.04
N VAL A 159 -6.76 0.47 2.28
CA VAL A 159 -6.48 1.67 1.48
C VAL A 159 -7.32 1.67 0.20
N GLU A 160 -7.95 2.82 -0.10
CA GLU A 160 -8.62 3.06 -1.36
C GLU A 160 -7.60 3.55 -2.41
N SER A 161 -7.24 2.67 -3.32
CA SER A 161 -6.18 2.94 -4.31
C SER A 161 -6.62 3.81 -5.48
N ASN A 162 -7.90 4.13 -5.57
CA ASN A 162 -8.43 5.00 -6.64
C ASN A 162 -8.91 6.37 -6.13
N ASP A 163 -8.52 6.75 -4.92
CA ASP A 163 -8.87 8.05 -4.32
C ASP A 163 -7.58 8.76 -3.89
N ASP A 164 -6.96 9.49 -4.82
CA ASP A 164 -5.80 10.31 -4.49
C ASP A 164 -6.25 11.71 -4.09
N ARG A 165 -5.74 12.18 -2.97
CA ARG A 165 -6.10 13.47 -2.37
C ARG A 165 -4.88 14.35 -2.21
N LYS A 166 -5.05 15.65 -2.46
CA LYS A 166 -4.06 16.64 -2.06
C LYS A 166 -4.22 16.87 -0.56
N VAL A 167 -3.14 16.66 0.18
CA VAL A 167 -3.12 16.74 1.64
C VAL A 167 -2.09 17.79 2.06
N THR A 168 -2.45 18.59 3.07
CA THR A 168 -1.54 19.47 3.79
C THR A 168 -1.23 18.86 5.14
N VAL A 169 0.05 18.86 5.53
CA VAL A 169 0.52 18.31 6.80
C VAL A 169 1.13 19.45 7.64
N THR A 170 0.76 19.48 8.92
CA THR A 170 1.39 20.34 9.94
C THR A 170 1.91 19.49 11.10
N VAL A 171 3.01 19.94 11.70
CA VAL A 171 3.68 19.26 12.80
C VAL A 171 3.85 20.23 13.96
N GLU A 172 3.47 19.79 15.16
CA GLU A 172 3.72 20.50 16.43
C GLU A 172 4.70 19.68 17.26
N ASN A 173 5.60 20.36 17.99
CA ASN A 173 6.68 19.76 18.76
C ASN A 173 7.57 18.81 17.95
N GLY A 174 7.93 19.27 16.73
CA GLY A 174 8.81 18.58 15.81
C GLY A 174 9.05 19.42 14.56
N GLU A 175 10.00 19.00 13.75
CA GLU A 175 10.35 19.63 12.47
C GLU A 175 9.89 18.72 11.31
N LEU A 176 9.09 19.27 10.39
CA LEU A 176 8.74 18.57 9.15
C LEU A 176 9.98 18.48 8.24
N LEU A 177 10.54 17.29 8.06
CA LEU A 177 11.68 17.05 7.19
C LEU A 177 11.27 16.81 5.74
N GLY A 178 10.08 16.23 5.54
CA GLY A 178 9.54 15.98 4.21
C GLY A 178 8.17 15.31 4.24
N PHE A 179 7.39 15.58 3.20
CA PHE A 179 6.10 14.96 2.96
C PHE A 179 5.95 14.64 1.48
N GLY A 180 5.57 13.40 1.14
CA GLY A 180 5.42 13.02 -0.26
C GLY A 180 4.82 11.65 -0.50
N SER A 181 4.68 11.32 -1.77
CA SER A 181 4.17 10.03 -2.24
C SER A 181 5.14 9.34 -3.21
N ALA A 182 4.85 8.09 -3.56
CA ALA A 182 5.64 7.33 -4.53
C ALA A 182 5.31 7.66 -5.99
N ASN A 183 4.64 8.77 -6.28
CA ASN A 183 4.34 9.18 -7.65
C ASN A 183 5.63 9.60 -8.37
N PRO A 184 6.07 8.86 -9.42
CA PRO A 184 7.30 9.20 -10.14
C PRO A 184 7.12 10.34 -11.14
N ARG A 185 5.90 10.88 -11.28
CA ARG A 185 5.52 11.88 -12.26
C ARG A 185 4.76 13.01 -11.60
N THR A 186 5.46 13.82 -10.81
CA THR A 186 4.90 14.97 -10.12
C THR A 186 5.92 16.10 -10.11
N GLU A 187 5.43 17.32 -10.08
CA GLU A 187 6.21 18.53 -9.89
C GLU A 187 6.16 19.02 -8.44
N GLU A 188 5.41 18.31 -7.58
CA GLU A 188 5.29 18.63 -6.15
C GLU A 188 6.62 18.39 -5.43
N ARG A 189 6.91 19.24 -4.44
CA ARG A 189 8.17 19.19 -3.68
C ARG A 189 7.93 18.58 -2.31
N PHE A 190 8.80 17.72 -1.87
CA PHE A 190 8.72 17.07 -0.56
C PHE A 190 8.80 18.04 0.63
N THR A 191 9.30 19.25 0.42
CA THR A 191 9.53 20.26 1.47
C THR A 191 8.36 21.21 1.70
N ASP A 192 7.34 21.19 0.83
CA ASP A 192 6.28 22.22 0.84
C ASP A 192 5.16 21.94 1.85
N GLY A 193 5.22 20.81 2.57
CA GLY A 193 4.20 20.40 3.56
C GLY A 193 2.84 20.05 2.94
N ASN A 194 2.71 20.09 1.61
CA ASN A 194 1.52 19.66 0.91
C ASN A 194 1.90 18.76 -0.28
N TYR A 195 1.15 17.67 -0.45
CA TYR A 195 1.44 16.68 -1.48
C TYR A 195 0.22 15.84 -1.82
N THR A 196 0.17 15.31 -3.03
CA THR A 196 -0.91 14.40 -3.46
C THR A 196 -0.56 12.96 -3.13
N THR A 197 -1.46 12.23 -2.48
CA THR A 197 -1.31 10.78 -2.26
C THR A 197 -1.19 10.05 -3.60
N TYR A 198 -0.59 8.87 -3.58
CA TYR A 198 -0.46 8.04 -4.78
C TYR A 198 -0.93 6.62 -4.47
N TYR A 199 -1.99 6.19 -5.15
CA TYR A 199 -2.76 5.00 -4.78
C TYR A 199 -3.21 5.01 -3.31
N GLY A 200 -3.62 6.19 -2.82
CA GLY A 200 -4.04 6.39 -1.44
C GLY A 200 -2.91 6.42 -0.40
N HIS A 201 -1.64 6.43 -0.80
CA HIS A 201 -0.49 6.40 0.10
C HIS A 201 0.36 7.67 0.03
N SER A 202 0.85 8.11 1.18
CA SER A 202 1.92 9.10 1.32
C SER A 202 2.67 8.90 2.64
N LEU A 203 3.83 9.53 2.77
CA LEU A 203 4.71 9.41 3.93
C LEU A 203 5.21 10.78 4.37
N VAL A 204 5.24 10.99 5.67
CA VAL A 204 5.79 12.17 6.34
C VAL A 204 7.01 11.75 7.14
N ALA A 205 8.10 12.48 7.00
CA ALA A 205 9.29 12.36 7.83
C ALA A 205 9.37 13.56 8.77
N VAL A 206 9.53 13.30 10.06
CA VAL A 206 9.56 14.33 11.11
C VAL A 206 10.78 14.11 12.00
N ARG A 207 11.47 15.18 12.37
CA ARG A 207 12.38 15.18 13.51
C ARG A 207 11.59 15.53 14.76
N ALA A 208 11.55 14.65 15.75
CA ALA A 208 10.84 14.86 17.00
C ALA A 208 11.49 15.97 17.83
N GLY A 209 10.71 16.62 18.70
CA GLY A 209 11.21 17.50 19.75
C GLY A 209 11.95 16.72 20.86
N GLU A 210 12.32 17.42 21.93
CA GLU A 210 13.14 16.86 23.00
C GLU A 210 12.31 16.11 24.06
N SER A 211 11.01 16.39 24.20
CA SER A 211 10.13 15.79 25.22
C SER A 211 8.66 15.95 24.86
N GLY A 212 7.77 15.30 25.60
CA GLY A 212 6.32 15.38 25.40
C GLY A 212 5.84 14.46 24.29
N SER A 213 5.12 14.96 23.29
CA SER A 213 4.66 14.23 22.13
C SER A 213 4.77 15.03 20.84
N VAL A 214 5.09 14.37 19.74
CA VAL A 214 4.95 14.95 18.40
C VAL A 214 3.49 14.85 18.00
N ARG A 215 2.89 15.98 17.59
CA ARG A 215 1.54 16.02 17.04
C ARG A 215 1.60 16.29 15.55
N ILE A 216 0.98 15.42 14.77
CA ILE A 216 0.84 15.58 13.32
C ILE A 216 -0.64 15.73 12.96
N THR A 217 -0.94 16.71 12.11
CA THR A 217 -2.27 16.91 11.52
C THR A 217 -2.15 16.80 10.00
N ALA A 218 -3.02 16.01 9.39
CA ALA A 218 -3.17 15.91 7.94
C ALA A 218 -4.58 16.37 7.56
N ASP A 219 -4.69 17.24 6.55
CA ASP A 219 -5.92 17.89 6.11
C ASP A 219 -6.05 17.78 4.58
N ASP A 220 -7.18 17.24 4.08
CA ASP A 220 -7.51 17.19 2.65
C ASP A 220 -8.47 18.32 2.19
N GLY A 221 -8.70 19.30 3.05
CA GLY A 221 -9.65 20.41 2.85
C GLY A 221 -11.12 20.03 3.12
N LYS A 222 -11.41 18.78 3.43
CA LYS A 222 -12.74 18.28 3.81
C LYS A 222 -12.74 17.64 5.18
N LYS A 223 -11.69 16.90 5.50
CA LYS A 223 -11.51 16.20 6.75
C LYS A 223 -10.07 16.32 7.24
N GLN A 224 -9.93 16.28 8.54
CA GLN A 224 -8.65 16.23 9.22
C GLN A 224 -8.45 14.91 9.93
N ALA A 225 -7.23 14.41 9.91
CA ALA A 225 -6.75 13.36 10.77
C ALA A 225 -5.65 13.92 11.68
N VAL A 226 -5.63 13.50 12.94
CA VAL A 226 -4.64 13.93 13.93
C VAL A 226 -4.08 12.69 14.63
N LEU A 227 -2.76 12.69 14.87
CA LEU A 227 -2.10 11.67 15.65
C LEU A 227 -1.05 12.29 16.55
N GLU A 228 -0.96 11.81 17.78
CA GLU A 228 0.07 12.15 18.72
C GLU A 228 0.98 10.93 18.99
N LEU A 229 2.29 11.16 18.91
CA LEU A 229 3.31 10.14 19.16
C LEU A 229 4.14 10.56 20.36
N PRO A 230 4.18 9.78 21.46
CA PRO A 230 4.96 10.14 22.64
C PRO A 230 6.46 10.12 22.33
N ILE A 231 7.20 11.05 22.96
CA ILE A 231 8.66 11.08 22.95
C ILE A 231 9.14 10.43 24.24
N LEU A 232 10.05 9.46 24.14
CA LEU A 232 10.61 8.76 25.29
C LEU A 232 11.34 9.74 26.21
N SER A 233 11.15 9.61 27.53
CA SER A 233 12.00 10.32 28.48
C SER A 233 13.41 9.71 28.51
N SER A 234 14.43 10.54 28.59
CA SER A 234 15.84 10.11 28.64
C SER A 234 16.21 9.17 29.81
N GLU A 235 15.31 9.01 30.79
CA GLU A 235 15.53 8.14 31.97
C GLU A 235 15.26 6.64 31.71
N LYS A 236 14.65 6.26 30.60
CA LYS A 236 14.31 4.85 30.31
C LYS A 236 15.33 4.09 29.46
N GLU A 237 16.41 4.72 29.01
CA GLU A 237 17.47 4.03 28.22
C GLU A 237 18.48 3.25 29.07
N ASN A 238 18.44 3.36 30.42
CA ASN A 238 19.42 2.72 31.30
C ASN A 238 18.96 1.40 31.97
N GLU A 239 17.78 0.86 31.60
CA GLU A 239 17.23 -0.37 32.21
C GLU A 239 16.99 -1.51 31.21
N THR A 240 17.79 -1.63 30.13
CA THR A 240 17.74 -2.82 29.27
C THR A 240 19.14 -3.34 28.96
#